data_0b8da89876c11b66433b82a563d690e1
#
_entry.id   0b8da89876c11b66433b82a563d690e1
#
_cell.length_a   1.000
_cell.length_b   1.000
_cell.length_c   1.000
_cell.angle_alpha   90.00
_cell.angle_beta   90.00
_cell.angle_gamma   90.00
#
_symmetry.space_group_name_H-M   'P 1'
#
loop_
_entity.id
_entity.type
_entity.pdbx_description
1 polymer ?
#
loop_
_entity_poly.entity_id
_entity_poly.type
_entity_poly.pdbx_seq_one_letter_code
_entity_poly.pdbx_strand_id
1 'polypeptide(L)'
;MWNCRWLSALPALAAAILINGCANHGSHAVAKRQTGESVVLVGEAPANLAFAPLRSGPIAVRSTYRDGLPQTIHYQPGQDYLLDTSGQIRRTPGSRIPDFGTNMLYGKEDFRHDQFPGFGNRGFFVYVDYAHRYKWQHPLANPELGVARLPKTRQKLEAGEKVRIVAFGDSITAGGDASEPGLIFWERWTAALRVNYPRASIEITNGATGGDATVQGLQRLQEKVLQQKPDLVLIGFGMNDHNREGYGVPLDKFAENLRALIGRIRADTGAEIVLFSAFPPNPKWHFGSHNMEAYADATERVAREEHCAFADVYHYWMSLAARKKPEDLLANNINHPNDYGHWIYFQALQALGL
;
A
#
# COMPACT_ATOMS: atom_id res chain seq x y z
N MET A 1 -18.93 28.55 -83.91
CA MET A 1 -17.78 28.63 -84.85
C MET A 1 -16.54 28.15 -84.08
N TRP A 2 -15.90 27.10 -84.64
CA TRP A 2 -14.52 26.69 -84.52
C TRP A 2 -14.04 26.21 -83.13
N ASN A 3 -13.96 24.91 -82.90
CA ASN A 3 -12.94 23.90 -83.25
C ASN A 3 -11.64 23.96 -82.44
N CYS A 4 -11.38 22.89 -81.76
CA CYS A 4 -10.42 21.77 -81.89
C CYS A 4 -9.28 21.94 -80.88
N ARG A 5 -8.69 20.98 -80.28
CA ARG A 5 -8.46 19.55 -80.46
C ARG A 5 -7.78 18.97 -79.19
N TRP A 6 -8.11 17.78 -78.89
CA TRP A 6 -7.40 16.73 -78.13
C TRP A 6 -5.86 16.74 -78.14
N LEU A 7 -5.29 16.41 -76.99
CA LEU A 7 -4.20 15.45 -76.93
C LEU A 7 -4.13 14.84 -75.49
N SER A 8 -4.28 13.52 -75.47
CA SER A 8 -4.13 12.60 -74.38
C SER A 8 -2.68 12.45 -73.96
N ALA A 9 -2.42 12.44 -72.65
CA ALA A 9 -1.22 11.83 -72.09
C ALA A 9 -1.59 11.19 -70.76
N LEU A 10 -1.50 9.87 -70.71
CA LEU A 10 -1.49 9.03 -69.51
C LEU A 10 -0.17 9.26 -68.78
N PRO A 11 -0.14 9.36 -67.48
CA PRO A 11 1.05 9.08 -66.69
C PRO A 11 0.94 7.74 -66.00
N ALA A 12 2.11 7.08 -66.00
CA ALA A 12 2.42 5.78 -65.46
C ALA A 12 2.03 5.64 -63.96
N LEU A 13 1.42 4.48 -63.64
CA LEU A 13 1.32 3.99 -62.28
C LEU A 13 2.72 3.69 -61.71
N ALA A 14 3.17 4.50 -60.75
CA ALA A 14 4.24 4.14 -59.85
C ALA A 14 3.64 3.40 -58.67
N ALA A 15 3.83 2.08 -58.64
CA ALA A 15 3.47 1.27 -57.48
C ALA A 15 4.46 1.59 -56.32
N ALA A 16 3.99 2.34 -55.35
CA ALA A 16 4.69 2.51 -54.08
C ALA A 16 4.49 1.25 -53.25
N ILE A 17 5.52 0.43 -53.13
CA ILE A 17 5.61 -0.68 -52.18
C ILE A 17 5.70 -0.07 -50.80
N LEU A 18 4.55 -0.06 -50.06
CA LEU A 18 4.52 0.21 -48.62
C LEU A 18 5.17 -0.98 -47.93
N ILE A 19 6.43 -0.87 -47.58
CA ILE A 19 7.08 -1.75 -46.61
C ILE A 19 6.46 -1.39 -45.25
N ASN A 20 5.46 -2.18 -44.82
CA ASN A 20 5.00 -2.17 -43.43
C ASN A 20 6.12 -2.71 -42.56
N GLY A 21 7.03 -1.82 -42.15
CA GLY A 21 7.90 -2.06 -41.03
C GLY A 21 7.04 -2.21 -39.77
N CYS A 22 6.81 -3.44 -39.34
CA CYS A 22 6.35 -3.72 -37.97
C CYS A 22 7.41 -3.17 -37.01
N ALA A 23 7.26 -1.91 -36.63
CA ALA A 23 7.98 -1.36 -35.49
C ALA A 23 7.39 -2.08 -34.26
N ASN A 24 8.08 -3.10 -33.79
CA ASN A 24 7.88 -3.69 -32.48
C ASN A 24 8.11 -2.57 -31.44
N HIS A 25 7.05 -1.85 -31.10
CA HIS A 25 7.05 -0.94 -29.97
C HIS A 25 6.99 -1.81 -28.70
N GLY A 26 8.10 -2.43 -28.37
CA GLY A 26 8.35 -2.93 -27.04
C GLY A 26 8.22 -1.74 -26.09
N SER A 27 7.11 -1.65 -25.36
CA SER A 27 6.92 -0.64 -24.33
C SER A 27 8.01 -0.83 -23.28
N HIS A 28 9.14 -0.12 -23.45
CA HIS A 28 10.17 -0.09 -22.42
C HIS A 28 9.54 0.49 -21.15
N ALA A 29 9.33 -0.35 -20.15
CA ALA A 29 8.83 0.11 -18.86
C ALA A 29 9.76 1.21 -18.34
N VAL A 30 9.19 2.38 -18.02
CA VAL A 30 9.93 3.52 -17.47
C VAL A 30 10.57 3.10 -16.15
N ALA A 31 11.84 3.47 -15.95
CA ALA A 31 12.52 3.23 -14.69
C ALA A 31 11.79 3.95 -13.55
N LYS A 32 11.51 3.22 -12.48
CA LYS A 32 10.91 3.74 -11.24
C LYS A 32 11.95 3.66 -10.12
N ARG A 33 11.85 4.56 -9.15
CA ARG A 33 12.67 4.51 -7.94
C ARG A 33 11.87 3.89 -6.81
N GLN A 34 12.39 2.84 -6.21
CA GLN A 34 11.96 2.33 -4.92
C GLN A 34 12.79 3.01 -3.84
N THR A 35 12.14 3.57 -2.84
CA THR A 35 12.79 4.22 -1.71
C THR A 35 12.36 3.55 -0.42
N GLY A 36 13.32 3.25 0.45
CA GLY A 36 13.07 2.75 1.79
C GLY A 36 12.42 1.36 1.82
N GLU A 37 12.68 0.49 0.85
CA GLU A 37 12.24 -0.88 0.95
C GLU A 37 12.92 -1.57 2.13
N SER A 38 12.13 -2.10 3.05
CA SER A 38 12.64 -2.81 4.23
C SER A 38 12.97 -4.27 3.93
N VAL A 39 14.03 -4.76 4.53
CA VAL A 39 14.42 -6.17 4.54
C VAL A 39 15.09 -6.50 5.86
N VAL A 40 14.90 -7.73 6.36
CA VAL A 40 15.67 -8.28 7.48
C VAL A 40 16.59 -9.39 6.98
N LEU A 41 17.82 -9.44 7.51
CA LEU A 41 18.85 -10.37 7.07
C LEU A 41 19.22 -11.33 8.19
N VAL A 42 19.29 -12.63 7.88
CA VAL A 42 19.61 -13.71 8.83
C VAL A 42 20.96 -14.31 8.47
N GLY A 43 21.95 -14.18 9.35
CA GLY A 43 23.30 -14.65 9.06
C GLY A 43 23.79 -14.16 7.70
N GLU A 44 24.31 -15.05 6.88
CA GLU A 44 24.74 -14.79 5.50
C GLU A 44 23.73 -15.31 4.46
N ALA A 45 22.53 -15.74 4.90
CA ALA A 45 21.49 -16.23 4.01
C ALA A 45 20.93 -15.09 3.13
N PRO A 46 20.64 -15.35 1.84
CA PRO A 46 20.07 -14.33 0.96
C PRO A 46 18.62 -14.03 1.34
N ALA A 47 18.26 -12.74 1.27
CA ALA A 47 16.89 -12.23 1.32
C ALA A 47 16.58 -11.50 0.00
N ASN A 48 15.29 -11.40 -0.36
CA ASN A 48 14.89 -10.81 -1.62
C ASN A 48 14.42 -9.37 -1.45
N LEU A 49 14.82 -8.49 -2.36
CA LEU A 49 14.11 -7.26 -2.63
C LEU A 49 12.81 -7.55 -3.39
N ALA A 50 11.83 -6.67 -3.24
CA ALA A 50 10.53 -6.77 -3.93
C ALA A 50 10.70 -6.77 -5.45
N PHE A 51 11.64 -5.96 -5.96
CA PHE A 51 11.91 -5.82 -7.37
C PHE A 51 13.39 -6.05 -7.67
N ALA A 52 13.69 -6.50 -8.90
CA ALA A 52 15.07 -6.60 -9.36
C ALA A 52 15.66 -5.20 -9.63
N PRO A 53 16.80 -4.84 -9.03
CA PRO A 53 17.45 -3.56 -9.26
C PRO A 53 17.95 -3.42 -10.69
N LEU A 54 17.96 -2.19 -11.23
CA LEU A 54 18.64 -1.88 -12.48
C LEU A 54 20.16 -1.87 -12.27
N ARG A 55 20.91 -2.49 -13.18
CA ARG A 55 22.37 -2.59 -13.10
C ARG A 55 23.08 -1.23 -13.04
N SER A 56 22.53 -0.21 -13.70
CA SER A 56 23.11 1.13 -13.80
C SER A 56 22.52 2.14 -12.83
N GLY A 57 21.60 1.73 -11.94
CA GLY A 57 20.97 2.62 -10.97
C GLY A 57 21.78 2.77 -9.68
N PRO A 58 21.73 3.92 -9.01
CA PRO A 58 22.30 4.05 -7.66
C PRO A 58 21.55 3.15 -6.67
N ILE A 59 22.31 2.51 -5.79
CA ILE A 59 21.79 1.69 -4.69
C ILE A 59 22.29 2.30 -3.40
N ALA A 60 21.37 2.53 -2.45
CA ALA A 60 21.71 2.93 -1.09
C ALA A 60 21.11 1.93 -0.10
N VAL A 61 21.91 1.49 0.86
CA VAL A 61 21.51 0.57 1.92
C VAL A 61 21.81 1.23 3.26
N ARG A 62 20.78 1.39 4.12
CA ARG A 62 20.90 2.17 5.35
C ARG A 62 20.04 1.61 6.49
N SER A 63 20.28 2.11 7.71
CA SER A 63 19.61 1.67 8.94
C SER A 63 18.28 2.38 9.23
N THR A 64 17.94 3.46 8.53
CA THR A 64 16.72 4.26 8.76
C THR A 64 15.89 4.37 7.50
N TYR A 65 14.57 4.47 7.64
CA TYR A 65 13.66 4.64 6.49
C TYR A 65 13.95 5.94 5.73
N ARG A 66 14.07 7.07 6.44
CA ARG A 66 14.52 8.33 5.85
C ARG A 66 16.04 8.40 5.85
N ASP A 67 16.59 8.91 4.75
CA ASP A 67 18.01 9.23 4.69
C ASP A 67 18.32 10.55 5.38
N GLY A 68 19.59 10.74 5.76
CA GLY A 68 20.10 11.98 6.32
C GLY A 68 19.75 12.25 7.78
N LEU A 69 19.18 11.30 8.52
CA LEU A 69 19.03 11.45 9.97
C LEU A 69 20.40 11.28 10.67
N PRO A 70 20.64 11.99 11.80
CA PRO A 70 21.95 11.91 12.49
C PRO A 70 22.40 10.50 12.85
N GLN A 71 21.46 9.60 13.15
CA GLN A 71 21.72 8.19 13.51
C GLN A 71 21.77 7.25 12.30
N THR A 72 21.61 7.74 11.07
CA THR A 72 21.62 6.90 9.88
C THR A 72 22.98 6.28 9.65
N ILE A 73 23.03 4.95 9.61
CA ILE A 73 24.21 4.20 9.20
C ILE A 73 24.05 3.84 7.72
N HIS A 74 25.00 4.27 6.89
CA HIS A 74 25.12 3.82 5.51
C HIS A 74 25.99 2.57 5.45
N TYR A 75 25.42 1.50 4.94
CA TYR A 75 26.12 0.22 4.77
C TYR A 75 26.85 0.18 3.44
N GLN A 76 28.05 -0.45 3.44
CA GLN A 76 28.96 -0.45 2.28
C GLN A 76 28.89 -1.79 1.54
N PRO A 77 28.75 -1.75 0.19
CA PRO A 77 28.80 -2.97 -0.62
C PRO A 77 30.18 -3.65 -0.48
N GLY A 78 30.19 -4.97 -0.43
CA GLY A 78 31.39 -5.77 -0.22
C GLY A 78 31.91 -5.84 1.22
N GLN A 79 31.58 -4.86 2.06
CA GLN A 79 31.93 -4.83 3.47
C GLN A 79 30.77 -5.27 4.38
N ASP A 80 29.58 -4.71 4.18
CA ASP A 80 28.41 -4.98 5.01
C ASP A 80 27.42 -5.91 4.33
N TYR A 81 27.31 -5.81 3.01
CA TYR A 81 26.37 -6.60 2.21
C TYR A 81 26.88 -6.93 0.81
N LEU A 82 26.28 -7.95 0.22
CA LEU A 82 26.34 -8.25 -1.21
C LEU A 82 24.92 -8.17 -1.76
N LEU A 83 24.76 -7.55 -2.94
CA LEU A 83 23.48 -7.44 -3.66
C LEU A 83 23.71 -7.83 -5.11
N ASP A 84 22.94 -8.79 -5.60
CA ASP A 84 22.99 -9.22 -7.00
C ASP A 84 21.93 -8.55 -7.88
N THR A 85 22.01 -8.82 -9.18
CA THR A 85 21.09 -8.25 -10.19
C THR A 85 19.67 -8.85 -10.17
N SER A 86 19.46 -9.96 -9.43
CA SER A 86 18.13 -10.54 -9.21
C SER A 86 17.40 -9.89 -8.03
N GLY A 87 18.12 -9.05 -7.25
CA GLY A 87 17.63 -8.41 -6.04
C GLY A 87 17.78 -9.28 -4.80
N GLN A 88 18.73 -10.22 -4.81
CA GLN A 88 19.10 -10.95 -3.59
C GLN A 88 20.18 -10.18 -2.83
N ILE A 89 19.86 -9.81 -1.59
CA ILE A 89 20.76 -9.13 -0.66
C ILE A 89 21.11 -10.06 0.51
N ARG A 90 22.38 -10.05 0.94
CA ARG A 90 22.86 -10.82 2.10
C ARG A 90 23.93 -10.06 2.87
N ARG A 91 24.07 -10.36 4.14
CA ARG A 91 25.18 -9.88 4.97
C ARG A 91 26.50 -10.52 4.52
N THR A 92 27.60 -9.83 4.78
CA THR A 92 28.96 -10.37 4.67
C THR A 92 29.45 -10.83 6.03
N PRO A 93 30.51 -11.66 6.11
CA PRO A 93 31.20 -11.90 7.36
C PRO A 93 31.65 -10.58 8.01
N GLY A 94 31.34 -10.40 9.30
CA GLY A 94 31.68 -9.16 10.02
C GLY A 94 30.82 -7.94 9.69
N SER A 95 29.71 -8.12 8.98
CA SER A 95 28.75 -7.06 8.63
C SER A 95 28.25 -6.29 9.85
N ARG A 96 28.13 -4.95 9.73
CA ARG A 96 27.49 -4.08 10.72
C ARG A 96 25.96 -4.15 10.68
N ILE A 97 25.38 -4.77 9.66
CA ILE A 97 23.92 -4.96 9.55
C ILE A 97 23.49 -5.91 10.67
N PRO A 98 22.44 -5.57 11.46
CA PRO A 98 21.92 -6.44 12.50
C PRO A 98 21.50 -7.81 11.96
N ASP A 99 21.81 -8.87 12.72
CA ASP A 99 21.43 -10.23 12.37
C ASP A 99 20.04 -10.55 12.93
N PHE A 100 19.05 -10.67 12.06
CA PHE A 100 17.68 -11.01 12.46
C PHE A 100 17.58 -12.40 13.10
N GLY A 101 18.55 -13.29 12.86
CA GLY A 101 18.65 -14.58 13.56
C GLY A 101 18.73 -14.46 15.09
N THR A 102 19.09 -13.27 15.61
CA THR A 102 19.11 -12.96 17.05
C THR A 102 17.80 -12.37 17.58
N ASN A 103 16.80 -12.14 16.72
CA ASN A 103 15.48 -11.67 17.16
C ASN A 103 14.78 -12.71 18.03
N MET A 104 14.16 -12.29 19.13
CA MET A 104 13.52 -13.19 20.10
C MET A 104 12.37 -14.03 19.52
N LEU A 105 11.77 -13.60 18.43
CA LEU A 105 10.70 -14.33 17.74
C LEU A 105 11.20 -15.13 16.53
N TYR A 106 12.49 -15.01 16.18
CA TYR A 106 13.04 -15.77 15.06
C TYR A 106 12.94 -17.28 15.30
N GLY A 107 12.39 -18.01 14.32
CA GLY A 107 12.21 -19.46 14.40
C GLY A 107 11.11 -19.93 15.35
N LYS A 108 10.34 -19.02 15.97
CA LYS A 108 9.17 -19.41 16.78
C LYS A 108 7.99 -19.72 15.87
N GLU A 109 7.28 -20.79 16.21
CA GLU A 109 6.04 -21.21 15.56
C GLU A 109 4.88 -21.09 16.55
N ASP A 110 3.67 -20.78 16.08
CA ASP A 110 2.44 -20.60 16.87
C ASP A 110 2.65 -19.76 18.15
N PHE A 111 3.43 -18.67 18.02
CA PHE A 111 3.87 -17.89 19.17
C PHE A 111 2.77 -16.95 19.70
N ARG A 112 2.71 -16.85 21.00
CA ARG A 112 1.90 -15.85 21.73
C ARG A 112 2.81 -14.67 22.09
N HIS A 113 2.53 -13.50 21.51
CA HIS A 113 3.36 -12.31 21.68
C HIS A 113 3.40 -11.78 23.12
N ASP A 114 2.34 -12.03 23.92
CA ASP A 114 2.26 -11.69 25.35
C ASP A 114 3.34 -12.41 26.20
N GLN A 115 3.94 -13.48 25.67
CA GLN A 115 5.04 -14.21 26.32
C GLN A 115 6.43 -13.64 26.00
N PHE A 116 6.53 -12.63 25.12
CA PHE A 116 7.80 -12.08 24.64
C PHE A 116 7.87 -10.56 24.84
N PRO A 117 8.03 -10.04 26.06
CA PRO A 117 8.11 -8.60 26.32
C PRO A 117 9.20 -7.94 25.49
N GLY A 118 8.88 -6.82 24.84
CA GLY A 118 9.82 -6.08 23.99
C GLY A 118 10.03 -6.67 22.60
N PHE A 119 9.17 -7.58 22.15
CA PHE A 119 9.20 -8.11 20.78
C PHE A 119 9.08 -6.98 19.74
N GLY A 120 9.64 -7.23 18.54
CA GLY A 120 9.56 -6.31 17.39
C GLY A 120 10.76 -6.45 16.47
N ASN A 121 10.64 -5.84 15.28
CA ASN A 121 11.63 -5.95 14.22
C ASN A 121 12.41 -4.65 13.96
N ARG A 122 12.02 -3.53 14.59
CA ARG A 122 12.56 -2.19 14.27
C ARG A 122 14.08 -2.11 14.27
N GLY A 123 14.74 -2.75 15.21
CA GLY A 123 16.22 -2.75 15.33
C GLY A 123 16.94 -3.58 14.28
N PHE A 124 16.22 -4.34 13.45
CA PHE A 124 16.78 -5.26 12.47
C PHE A 124 16.56 -4.84 11.02
N PHE A 125 15.76 -3.82 10.76
CA PHE A 125 15.49 -3.39 9.40
C PHE A 125 16.71 -2.77 8.73
N VAL A 126 16.89 -3.17 7.50
CA VAL A 126 17.72 -2.49 6.51
C VAL A 126 16.79 -1.90 5.46
N TYR A 127 17.03 -0.66 5.09
CA TYR A 127 16.24 0.05 4.08
C TYR A 127 17.07 0.23 2.82
N VAL A 128 16.48 -0.13 1.68
CA VAL A 128 17.16 -0.13 0.38
C VAL A 128 16.46 0.81 -0.59
N ASP A 129 17.25 1.72 -1.18
CA ASP A 129 16.83 2.56 -2.30
C ASP A 129 17.46 2.03 -3.57
N TYR A 130 16.67 1.87 -4.63
CA TYR A 130 17.16 1.41 -5.93
C TYR A 130 16.20 1.77 -7.06
N ALA A 131 16.67 1.71 -8.32
CA ALA A 131 15.82 1.85 -9.49
C ALA A 131 15.43 0.47 -10.04
N HIS A 132 14.19 0.35 -10.52
CA HIS A 132 13.66 -0.87 -11.13
C HIS A 132 12.71 -0.55 -12.30
N ARG A 133 12.28 -1.59 -13.05
CA ARG A 133 11.30 -1.46 -14.14
C ARG A 133 10.02 -2.26 -13.91
N TYR A 134 9.78 -2.70 -12.71
CA TYR A 134 8.59 -3.47 -12.40
C TYR A 134 7.33 -2.59 -12.54
N LYS A 135 6.30 -3.16 -13.16
CA LYS A 135 4.94 -2.64 -13.13
C LYS A 135 4.11 -3.59 -12.28
N TRP A 136 3.28 -3.06 -11.43
CA TRP A 136 2.25 -3.87 -10.75
C TRP A 136 1.46 -4.62 -11.82
N GLN A 137 1.43 -5.96 -11.76
CA GLN A 137 0.90 -6.81 -12.85
C GLN A 137 -0.63 -6.83 -12.92
N HIS A 138 -1.29 -6.43 -11.85
CA HIS A 138 -2.74 -6.32 -11.83
C HIS A 138 -3.17 -4.87 -11.99
N PRO A 139 -4.30 -4.61 -12.67
CA PRO A 139 -5.01 -3.37 -12.51
C PRO A 139 -5.56 -3.35 -11.08
N LEU A 140 -4.66 -3.06 -10.12
CA LEU A 140 -5.00 -2.91 -8.70
C LEU A 140 -5.89 -1.69 -8.50
N ALA A 141 -5.99 -0.82 -9.51
CA ALA A 141 -7.02 0.19 -9.63
C ALA A 141 -8.23 -0.44 -10.34
N ASN A 142 -9.28 -0.72 -9.60
CA ASN A 142 -10.58 -0.96 -10.19
C ASN A 142 -11.26 0.41 -10.39
N PRO A 143 -11.36 0.94 -11.64
CA PRO A 143 -11.93 2.26 -11.88
C PRO A 143 -13.38 2.39 -11.39
N GLU A 144 -14.11 1.28 -11.33
CA GLU A 144 -15.49 1.25 -10.83
C GLU A 144 -15.58 1.43 -9.31
N LEU A 145 -14.53 1.08 -8.58
CA LEU A 145 -14.42 1.22 -7.13
C LEU A 145 -13.45 2.35 -6.71
N GLY A 146 -12.97 3.13 -7.66
CA GLY A 146 -12.08 4.27 -7.43
C GLY A 146 -12.82 5.60 -7.32
N VAL A 147 -12.22 6.64 -7.91
CA VAL A 147 -12.70 8.04 -7.87
C VAL A 147 -14.14 8.23 -8.37
N ALA A 148 -14.64 7.32 -9.22
CA ALA A 148 -16.02 7.31 -9.67
C ALA A 148 -17.05 7.20 -8.53
N ARG A 149 -16.62 6.66 -7.37
CA ARG A 149 -17.42 6.54 -6.14
C ARG A 149 -17.27 7.73 -5.19
N LEU A 150 -16.46 8.73 -5.55
CA LEU A 150 -16.11 9.89 -4.73
C LEU A 150 -16.37 11.22 -5.45
N PRO A 151 -17.55 11.39 -6.14
CA PRO A 151 -17.81 12.58 -6.95
C PRO A 151 -17.87 13.88 -6.14
N LYS A 152 -18.41 13.86 -4.91
CA LYS A 152 -18.51 15.07 -4.06
C LYS A 152 -17.14 15.48 -3.55
N THR A 153 -16.34 14.52 -3.07
CA THR A 153 -14.97 14.77 -2.60
C THR A 153 -14.12 15.32 -3.74
N ARG A 154 -14.18 14.69 -4.91
CA ARG A 154 -13.48 15.15 -6.11
C ARG A 154 -13.89 16.57 -6.50
N GLN A 155 -15.20 16.86 -6.56
CA GLN A 155 -15.71 18.17 -6.87
C GLN A 155 -15.17 19.26 -5.93
N LYS A 156 -15.20 19.00 -4.60
CA LYS A 156 -14.66 19.93 -3.61
C LYS A 156 -13.18 20.18 -3.79
N LEU A 157 -12.39 19.11 -4.02
CA LEU A 157 -10.95 19.21 -4.26
C LEU A 157 -10.64 20.07 -5.50
N GLU A 158 -11.31 19.80 -6.62
CA GLU A 158 -11.15 20.54 -7.88
C GLU A 158 -11.59 22.01 -7.75
N ALA A 159 -12.65 22.29 -6.98
CA ALA A 159 -13.13 23.64 -6.68
C ALA A 159 -12.21 24.42 -5.72
N GLY A 160 -11.28 23.77 -5.05
CA GLY A 160 -10.43 24.40 -4.03
C GLY A 160 -11.13 24.63 -2.70
N GLU A 161 -12.16 23.84 -2.40
CA GLU A 161 -12.95 23.95 -1.18
C GLU A 161 -12.29 23.19 -0.01
N LYS A 162 -12.88 23.35 1.17
CA LYS A 162 -12.51 22.61 2.37
C LYS A 162 -13.03 21.18 2.30
N VAL A 163 -12.13 20.19 2.52
CA VAL A 163 -12.45 18.77 2.64
C VAL A 163 -12.00 18.26 4.00
N ARG A 164 -12.95 17.74 4.80
CA ARG A 164 -12.71 17.09 6.08
C ARG A 164 -12.69 15.59 5.90
N ILE A 165 -11.59 14.97 6.25
CA ILE A 165 -11.39 13.52 6.15
C ILE A 165 -11.27 12.94 7.57
N VAL A 166 -11.87 11.78 7.81
CA VAL A 166 -11.63 11.01 9.03
C VAL A 166 -11.05 9.65 8.65
N ALA A 167 -9.89 9.30 9.21
CA ALA A 167 -9.33 7.95 9.16
C ALA A 167 -9.84 7.16 10.35
N PHE A 168 -10.62 6.11 10.10
CA PHE A 168 -11.34 5.35 11.12
C PHE A 168 -11.04 3.85 10.99
N GLY A 169 -10.63 3.21 12.08
CA GLY A 169 -10.21 1.81 12.05
C GLY A 169 -9.50 1.38 13.32
N ASP A 170 -8.67 0.39 13.16
CA ASP A 170 -7.89 -0.26 14.22
C ASP A 170 -6.52 0.41 14.47
N SER A 171 -5.59 -0.34 15.11
CA SER A 171 -4.23 0.13 15.42
C SER A 171 -3.42 0.50 14.18
N ILE A 172 -3.64 -0.15 13.03
CA ILE A 172 -2.92 0.15 11.79
C ILE A 172 -3.35 1.52 11.28
N THR A 173 -4.65 1.79 11.30
CA THR A 173 -5.21 3.10 10.94
C THR A 173 -4.82 4.17 11.95
N ALA A 174 -4.70 3.83 13.24
CA ALA A 174 -4.15 4.74 14.24
C ALA A 174 -2.68 5.15 13.98
N GLY A 175 -2.01 4.47 13.05
CA GLY A 175 -0.62 4.72 12.69
C GLY A 175 0.36 3.75 13.34
N GLY A 176 -0.15 2.60 13.82
CA GLY A 176 0.63 1.60 14.53
C GLY A 176 1.94 1.26 13.84
N ASP A 177 3.03 1.45 14.57
CA ASP A 177 4.41 1.16 14.20
C ASP A 177 5.01 1.92 13.00
N ALA A 178 4.35 2.95 12.44
CA ALA A 178 5.04 3.94 11.63
C ALA A 178 6.11 4.65 12.48
N SER A 179 7.30 4.86 11.93
CA SER A 179 8.41 5.48 12.69
C SER A 179 8.20 6.97 12.92
N GLU A 180 7.39 7.63 12.08
CA GLU A 180 7.05 9.06 12.16
C GLU A 180 5.60 9.25 11.70
N PRO A 181 4.87 10.27 12.22
CA PRO A 181 3.49 10.55 11.82
C PRO A 181 3.31 10.71 10.31
N GLY A 182 4.19 11.45 9.64
CA GLY A 182 4.12 11.67 8.18
C GLY A 182 4.38 10.42 7.33
N LEU A 183 4.70 9.28 7.94
CA LEU A 183 4.87 7.98 7.25
C LEU A 183 3.63 7.09 7.37
N ILE A 184 2.64 7.48 8.16
CA ILE A 184 1.34 6.81 8.21
C ILE A 184 0.69 6.89 6.82
N PHE A 185 0.11 5.82 6.35
CA PHE A 185 -0.39 5.69 4.97
C PHE A 185 -1.39 6.78 4.56
N TRP A 186 -2.31 7.17 5.41
CA TRP A 186 -3.29 8.20 5.11
C TRP A 186 -2.70 9.62 5.24
N GLU A 187 -1.66 9.85 6.07
CA GLU A 187 -0.89 11.10 6.06
C GLU A 187 -0.13 11.28 4.74
N ARG A 188 0.53 10.22 4.25
CA ARG A 188 1.19 10.22 2.93
C ARG A 188 0.18 10.54 1.82
N TRP A 189 -0.99 9.91 1.87
CA TRP A 189 -2.03 10.12 0.87
C TRP A 189 -2.59 11.53 0.92
N THR A 190 -2.86 12.06 2.11
CA THR A 190 -3.32 13.43 2.30
C THR A 190 -2.27 14.45 1.85
N ALA A 191 -0.99 14.18 2.09
CA ALA A 191 0.11 15.01 1.58
C ALA A 191 0.14 15.02 0.04
N ALA A 192 -0.07 13.88 -0.61
CA ALA A 192 -0.17 13.80 -2.06
C ALA A 192 -1.40 14.57 -2.60
N LEU A 193 -2.55 14.45 -1.94
CA LEU A 193 -3.73 15.24 -2.29
C LEU A 193 -3.48 16.75 -2.20
N ARG A 194 -2.79 17.23 -1.15
CA ARG A 194 -2.43 18.66 -1.03
C ARG A 194 -1.52 19.14 -2.16
N VAL A 195 -0.65 18.26 -2.68
CA VAL A 195 0.18 18.56 -3.87
C VAL A 195 -0.66 18.61 -5.14
N ASN A 196 -1.57 17.65 -5.32
CA ASN A 196 -2.42 17.56 -6.52
C ASN A 196 -3.49 18.67 -6.55
N TYR A 197 -4.00 19.08 -5.38
CA TYR A 197 -5.05 20.07 -5.22
C TYR A 197 -4.62 21.25 -4.33
N PRO A 198 -3.65 22.07 -4.75
CA PRO A 198 -3.00 23.08 -3.91
C PRO A 198 -3.93 24.22 -3.46
N ARG A 199 -5.12 24.35 -4.07
CA ARG A 199 -6.14 25.34 -3.68
C ARG A 199 -7.11 24.81 -2.63
N ALA A 200 -7.20 23.48 -2.45
CA ALA A 200 -8.10 22.86 -1.49
C ALA A 200 -7.54 22.89 -0.07
N SER A 201 -8.40 23.16 0.91
CA SER A 201 -8.05 23.05 2.33
C SER A 201 -8.39 21.64 2.81
N ILE A 202 -7.38 20.78 2.98
CA ILE A 202 -7.57 19.38 3.34
C ILE A 202 -7.18 19.16 4.80
N GLU A 203 -8.18 18.84 5.63
CA GLU A 203 -8.02 18.47 7.04
C GLU A 203 -8.25 16.97 7.21
N ILE A 204 -7.41 16.30 7.99
CA ILE A 204 -7.59 14.88 8.33
C ILE A 204 -7.54 14.71 9.84
N THR A 205 -8.47 13.90 10.36
CA THR A 205 -8.57 13.54 11.77
C THR A 205 -8.35 12.03 11.92
N ASN A 206 -7.50 11.65 12.86
CA ASN A 206 -7.35 10.26 13.27
C ASN A 206 -8.47 9.90 14.24
N GLY A 207 -9.45 9.14 13.78
CA GLY A 207 -10.55 8.58 14.57
C GLY A 207 -10.36 7.11 14.95
N ALA A 208 -9.20 6.53 14.59
CA ALA A 208 -8.93 5.12 14.85
C ALA A 208 -8.55 4.83 16.32
N THR A 209 -8.71 3.58 16.71
CA THR A 209 -8.39 3.12 18.08
C THR A 209 -7.68 1.77 18.02
N GLY A 210 -6.54 1.65 18.70
CA GLY A 210 -5.79 0.40 18.78
C GLY A 210 -6.59 -0.75 19.38
N GLY A 211 -6.51 -1.94 18.76
CA GLY A 211 -7.22 -3.14 19.23
C GLY A 211 -8.68 -3.23 18.82
N ASP A 212 -9.28 -2.19 18.23
CA ASP A 212 -10.69 -2.22 17.84
C ASP A 212 -10.92 -3.20 16.67
N ALA A 213 -11.99 -3.97 16.77
CA ALA A 213 -12.68 -4.65 15.68
C ALA A 213 -13.91 -3.82 15.28
N THR A 214 -14.64 -4.25 14.25
CA THR A 214 -15.85 -3.53 13.77
C THR A 214 -16.91 -3.32 14.85
N VAL A 215 -16.99 -4.21 15.86
CA VAL A 215 -17.92 -4.08 17.00
C VAL A 215 -17.60 -2.84 17.83
N GLN A 216 -16.34 -2.64 18.20
CA GLN A 216 -15.90 -1.44 18.94
C GLN A 216 -15.99 -0.20 18.06
N GLY A 217 -15.71 -0.34 16.75
CA GLY A 217 -15.91 0.72 15.77
C GLY A 217 -17.33 1.28 15.80
N LEU A 218 -18.35 0.42 15.82
CA LEU A 218 -19.75 0.83 15.95
C LEU A 218 -20.05 1.59 17.25
N GLN A 219 -19.45 1.17 18.37
CA GLN A 219 -19.61 1.83 19.65
C GLN A 219 -19.00 3.24 19.68
N ARG A 220 -17.85 3.42 19.01
CA ARG A 220 -17.10 4.68 19.01
C ARG A 220 -17.49 5.63 17.87
N LEU A 221 -18.34 5.19 16.94
CA LEU A 221 -18.68 5.90 15.71
C LEU A 221 -19.12 7.34 15.96
N GLN A 222 -19.99 7.56 16.97
CA GLN A 222 -20.52 8.88 17.30
C GLN A 222 -19.40 9.87 17.62
N GLU A 223 -18.53 9.49 18.54
CA GLU A 223 -17.44 10.35 19.04
C GLU A 223 -16.34 10.53 17.98
N LYS A 224 -15.90 9.42 17.38
CA LYS A 224 -14.70 9.40 16.53
C LYS A 224 -14.95 9.87 15.10
N VAL A 225 -16.18 9.77 14.61
CA VAL A 225 -16.49 10.07 13.21
C VAL A 225 -17.59 11.11 13.08
N LEU A 226 -18.81 10.87 13.63
CA LEU A 226 -19.97 11.69 13.31
C LEU A 226 -19.84 13.12 13.84
N GLN A 227 -19.28 13.31 15.01
CA GLN A 227 -19.02 14.64 15.58
C GLN A 227 -18.00 15.48 14.78
N GLN A 228 -17.16 14.83 13.99
CA GLN A 228 -16.16 15.50 13.14
C GLN A 228 -16.77 16.10 11.86
N LYS A 229 -18.03 15.74 11.55
CA LYS A 229 -18.77 16.19 10.34
C LYS A 229 -17.91 16.02 9.07
N PRO A 230 -17.44 14.79 8.76
CA PRO A 230 -16.56 14.55 7.63
C PRO A 230 -17.27 14.73 6.30
N ASP A 231 -16.49 15.03 5.26
CA ASP A 231 -16.88 14.94 3.85
C ASP A 231 -16.49 13.55 3.29
N LEU A 232 -15.43 12.96 3.84
CA LEU A 232 -14.90 11.64 3.45
C LEU A 232 -14.47 10.85 4.69
N VAL A 233 -14.82 9.57 4.75
CA VAL A 233 -14.36 8.65 5.79
C VAL A 233 -13.57 7.51 5.16
N LEU A 234 -12.35 7.29 5.63
CA LEU A 234 -11.53 6.12 5.31
C LEU A 234 -11.79 5.07 6.40
N ILE A 235 -12.31 3.90 6.04
CA ILE A 235 -12.65 2.84 7.02
C ILE A 235 -11.74 1.63 6.81
N GLY A 236 -10.96 1.27 7.82
CA GLY A 236 -10.05 0.14 7.82
C GLY A 236 -10.15 -0.70 9.08
N PHE A 237 -10.94 -1.74 9.00
CA PHE A 237 -11.06 -2.82 9.98
C PHE A 237 -10.73 -4.15 9.31
N GLY A 238 -10.68 -5.22 10.11
CA GLY A 238 -10.45 -6.57 9.63
C GLY A 238 -9.27 -7.25 10.32
N MET A 239 -8.24 -6.49 10.72
CA MET A 239 -7.05 -7.09 11.36
C MET A 239 -7.40 -7.78 12.69
N ASN A 240 -8.24 -7.18 13.51
CA ASN A 240 -8.69 -7.79 14.76
C ASN A 240 -9.95 -8.66 14.55
N ASP A 241 -10.80 -8.33 13.56
CA ASP A 241 -11.98 -9.11 13.24
C ASP A 241 -11.62 -10.52 12.77
N HIS A 242 -10.56 -10.70 11.96
CA HIS A 242 -10.15 -11.99 11.42
C HIS A 242 -9.53 -12.95 12.43
N ASN A 243 -9.30 -12.54 13.68
CA ASN A 243 -8.69 -13.39 14.70
C ASN A 243 -9.48 -14.70 14.88
N ARG A 244 -8.81 -15.71 15.45
CA ARG A 244 -9.40 -17.03 15.72
C ARG A 244 -10.71 -16.91 16.50
N GLU A 245 -11.56 -17.91 16.39
CA GLU A 245 -12.81 -18.02 17.16
C GLU A 245 -12.58 -17.74 18.66
N GLY A 246 -13.46 -16.93 19.24
CA GLY A 246 -13.35 -16.43 20.63
C GLY A 246 -12.54 -15.15 20.78
N TYR A 247 -11.78 -14.73 19.75
CA TYR A 247 -10.98 -13.48 19.76
C TYR A 247 -11.39 -12.51 18.65
N GLY A 248 -11.96 -13.02 17.55
CA GLY A 248 -12.36 -12.23 16.38
C GLY A 248 -13.87 -12.05 16.26
N VAL A 249 -14.28 -11.47 15.14
CA VAL A 249 -15.68 -11.26 14.74
C VAL A 249 -15.98 -12.19 13.57
N PRO A 250 -17.02 -13.04 13.61
CA PRO A 250 -17.40 -13.89 12.48
C PRO A 250 -17.58 -13.10 11.19
N LEU A 251 -17.25 -13.71 10.05
CA LEU A 251 -17.16 -13.04 8.74
C LEU A 251 -18.48 -12.37 8.31
N ASP A 252 -19.62 -13.05 8.53
CA ASP A 252 -20.95 -12.51 8.26
C ASP A 252 -21.24 -11.27 9.12
N LYS A 253 -20.91 -11.35 10.40
CA LYS A 253 -21.07 -10.24 11.34
C LYS A 253 -20.13 -9.08 11.04
N PHE A 254 -18.91 -9.35 10.61
CA PHE A 254 -18.00 -8.33 10.11
C PHE A 254 -18.61 -7.54 8.93
N ALA A 255 -19.15 -8.25 7.94
CA ALA A 255 -19.80 -7.60 6.80
C ALA A 255 -21.06 -6.81 7.21
N GLU A 256 -21.89 -7.34 8.12
CA GLU A 256 -23.03 -6.60 8.71
C GLU A 256 -22.59 -5.34 9.44
N ASN A 257 -21.53 -5.40 10.24
CA ASN A 257 -21.01 -4.27 10.97
C ASN A 257 -20.48 -3.18 10.01
N LEU A 258 -19.78 -3.56 8.92
CA LEU A 258 -19.35 -2.60 7.90
C LEU A 258 -20.56 -1.88 7.28
N ARG A 259 -21.63 -2.60 6.89
CA ARG A 259 -22.86 -1.98 6.36
C ARG A 259 -23.50 -1.04 7.37
N ALA A 260 -23.54 -1.42 8.66
CA ALA A 260 -24.08 -0.59 9.72
C ALA A 260 -23.26 0.71 9.91
N LEU A 261 -21.91 0.63 9.87
CA LEU A 261 -21.03 1.80 9.89
C LEU A 261 -21.34 2.74 8.72
N ILE A 262 -21.36 2.20 7.49
CA ILE A 262 -21.63 2.95 6.26
C ILE A 262 -23.00 3.64 6.34
N GLY A 263 -24.05 2.90 6.70
CA GLY A 263 -25.41 3.43 6.76
C GLY A 263 -25.54 4.59 7.75
N ARG A 264 -24.96 4.46 8.94
CA ARG A 264 -24.99 5.53 9.95
C ARG A 264 -24.16 6.74 9.55
N ILE A 265 -22.97 6.56 8.99
CA ILE A 265 -22.14 7.68 8.52
C ILE A 265 -22.88 8.48 7.46
N ARG A 266 -23.49 7.81 6.48
CA ARG A 266 -24.23 8.48 5.41
C ARG A 266 -25.47 9.20 5.91
N ALA A 267 -26.23 8.57 6.80
CA ALA A 267 -27.45 9.16 7.36
C ALA A 267 -27.16 10.45 8.13
N ASP A 268 -26.09 10.47 8.91
CA ASP A 268 -25.82 11.57 9.85
C ASP A 268 -24.93 12.66 9.24
N THR A 269 -24.10 12.34 8.23
CA THR A 269 -23.11 13.30 7.67
C THR A 269 -23.22 13.50 6.17
N GLY A 270 -23.75 12.54 5.43
CA GLY A 270 -23.73 12.51 3.97
C GLY A 270 -22.34 12.30 3.37
N ALA A 271 -21.35 11.90 4.18
CA ALA A 271 -19.97 11.67 3.76
C ALA A 271 -19.85 10.53 2.74
N GLU A 272 -18.89 10.67 1.83
CA GLU A 272 -18.44 9.58 0.99
C GLU A 272 -17.49 8.66 1.77
N ILE A 273 -17.34 7.41 1.31
CA ILE A 273 -16.63 6.38 2.06
C ILE A 273 -15.64 5.66 1.16
N VAL A 274 -14.43 5.46 1.68
CA VAL A 274 -13.44 4.53 1.17
C VAL A 274 -13.32 3.39 2.17
N LEU A 275 -13.58 2.15 1.75
CA LEU A 275 -13.17 0.97 2.48
C LEU A 275 -11.78 0.54 2.02
N PHE A 276 -10.97 0.00 2.91
CA PHE A 276 -9.73 -0.66 2.53
C PHE A 276 -9.57 -2.00 3.25
N SER A 277 -9.06 -2.99 2.53
CA SER A 277 -8.79 -4.32 3.07
C SER A 277 -7.56 -4.32 3.97
N ALA A 278 -7.49 -5.30 4.87
CA ALA A 278 -6.29 -5.57 5.65
C ALA A 278 -5.39 -6.60 4.94
N PHE A 279 -4.11 -6.65 5.30
CA PHE A 279 -3.15 -7.65 4.84
C PHE A 279 -3.10 -8.84 5.81
N PRO A 280 -2.59 -10.03 5.41
CA PRO A 280 -2.44 -11.15 6.32
C PRO A 280 -1.34 -10.88 7.36
N PRO A 281 -1.60 -11.09 8.67
CA PRO A 281 -0.58 -10.98 9.69
C PRO A 281 0.49 -12.07 9.55
N ASN A 282 1.48 -12.06 10.44
CA ASN A 282 2.46 -13.13 10.50
C ASN A 282 1.74 -14.49 10.68
N PRO A 283 1.91 -15.45 9.76
CA PRO A 283 1.22 -16.73 9.83
C PRO A 283 1.60 -17.58 11.05
N LYS A 284 2.71 -17.25 11.72
CA LYS A 284 3.18 -17.93 12.94
C LYS A 284 2.56 -17.33 14.22
N TRP A 285 1.79 -16.26 14.10
CA TRP A 285 1.15 -15.64 15.24
C TRP A 285 -0.08 -16.44 15.70
N HIS A 286 -0.10 -16.82 16.98
CA HIS A 286 -1.11 -17.69 17.58
C HIS A 286 -2.55 -17.25 17.35
N PHE A 287 -2.83 -15.95 17.41
CA PHE A 287 -4.20 -15.42 17.35
C PHE A 287 -4.74 -15.22 15.93
N GLY A 288 -3.92 -15.33 14.89
CA GLY A 288 -4.36 -15.23 13.50
C GLY A 288 -5.17 -16.45 13.06
N SER A 289 -6.29 -16.23 12.35
CA SER A 289 -7.13 -17.32 11.84
C SER A 289 -6.64 -17.91 10.51
N HIS A 290 -5.67 -17.29 9.85
CA HIS A 290 -5.22 -17.59 8.48
C HIS A 290 -6.29 -17.38 7.39
N ASN A 291 -7.36 -16.65 7.68
CA ASN A 291 -8.49 -16.41 6.77
C ASN A 291 -8.66 -14.94 6.38
N MET A 292 -7.56 -14.16 6.33
CA MET A 292 -7.62 -12.73 6.00
C MET A 292 -8.17 -12.47 4.60
N GLU A 293 -7.93 -13.38 3.64
CA GLU A 293 -8.47 -13.26 2.28
C GLU A 293 -9.98 -13.13 2.28
N ALA A 294 -10.69 -13.97 3.03
CA ALA A 294 -12.15 -13.90 3.12
C ALA A 294 -12.65 -12.57 3.71
N TYR A 295 -11.92 -11.96 4.65
CA TYR A 295 -12.25 -10.62 5.19
C TYR A 295 -11.96 -9.52 4.18
N ALA A 296 -10.89 -9.64 3.38
CA ALA A 296 -10.61 -8.72 2.28
C ALA A 296 -11.70 -8.80 1.21
N ASP A 297 -12.09 -9.99 0.78
CA ASP A 297 -13.18 -10.23 -0.18
C ASP A 297 -14.53 -9.70 0.35
N ALA A 298 -14.82 -9.91 1.63
CA ALA A 298 -16.03 -9.36 2.25
C ALA A 298 -16.03 -7.83 2.23
N THR A 299 -14.88 -7.21 2.47
CA THR A 299 -14.73 -5.75 2.42
C THR A 299 -14.98 -5.22 1.00
N GLU A 300 -14.39 -5.85 -0.03
CA GLU A 300 -14.64 -5.48 -1.43
C GLU A 300 -16.12 -5.67 -1.81
N ARG A 301 -16.70 -6.80 -1.44
CA ARG A 301 -18.12 -7.07 -1.70
C ARG A 301 -19.01 -6.01 -1.07
N VAL A 302 -18.81 -5.66 0.20
CA VAL A 302 -19.56 -4.58 0.87
C VAL A 302 -19.33 -3.24 0.17
N ALA A 303 -18.09 -2.92 -0.26
CA ALA A 303 -17.83 -1.71 -1.00
C ALA A 303 -18.64 -1.62 -2.31
N ARG A 304 -18.75 -2.73 -3.04
CA ARG A 304 -19.56 -2.81 -4.26
C ARG A 304 -21.05 -2.61 -3.99
N GLU A 305 -21.60 -3.37 -3.06
CA GLU A 305 -23.01 -3.37 -2.69
C GLU A 305 -23.45 -2.01 -2.16
N GLU A 306 -22.61 -1.40 -1.31
CA GLU A 306 -22.87 -0.11 -0.68
C GLU A 306 -22.34 1.08 -1.49
N HIS A 307 -21.90 0.90 -2.74
CA HIS A 307 -21.40 1.98 -3.59
C HIS A 307 -20.29 2.84 -2.92
N CYS A 308 -19.39 2.21 -2.17
CA CYS A 308 -18.19 2.84 -1.63
C CYS A 308 -17.01 2.73 -2.60
N ALA A 309 -16.00 3.60 -2.45
CA ALA A 309 -14.70 3.37 -3.05
C ALA A 309 -13.96 2.27 -2.24
N PHE A 310 -13.04 1.56 -2.90
CA PHE A 310 -12.30 0.47 -2.29
C PHE A 310 -10.81 0.54 -2.64
N ALA A 311 -9.97 0.56 -1.61
CA ALA A 311 -8.53 0.46 -1.74
C ALA A 311 -8.08 -0.96 -1.38
N ASP A 312 -7.61 -1.70 -2.36
CA ASP A 312 -7.30 -3.12 -2.25
C ASP A 312 -5.89 -3.35 -1.67
N VAL A 313 -5.73 -3.15 -0.38
CA VAL A 313 -4.46 -3.34 0.31
C VAL A 313 -4.03 -4.80 0.29
N TYR A 314 -4.97 -5.75 0.42
CA TYR A 314 -4.67 -7.18 0.46
C TYR A 314 -3.89 -7.63 -0.79
N HIS A 315 -4.40 -7.34 -1.98
CA HIS A 315 -3.72 -7.76 -3.21
C HIS A 315 -2.42 -7.01 -3.47
N TYR A 316 -2.33 -5.71 -3.09
CA TYR A 316 -1.05 -4.98 -3.12
C TYR A 316 0.00 -5.66 -2.23
N TRP A 317 -0.38 -6.04 -1.02
CA TRP A 317 0.51 -6.75 -0.09
C TRP A 317 0.92 -8.12 -0.63
N MET A 318 -0.04 -8.92 -1.08
CA MET A 318 0.19 -10.27 -1.59
C MET A 318 1.07 -10.28 -2.85
N SER A 319 1.00 -9.24 -3.68
CA SER A 319 1.89 -9.09 -4.84
C SER A 319 3.38 -8.98 -4.45
N LEU A 320 3.66 -8.47 -3.25
CA LEU A 320 5.01 -8.39 -2.70
C LEU A 320 5.37 -9.63 -1.87
N ALA A 321 4.40 -10.25 -1.20
CA ALA A 321 4.60 -11.44 -0.36
C ALA A 321 5.18 -12.63 -1.14
N ALA A 322 5.04 -12.66 -2.47
CA ALA A 322 5.70 -13.64 -3.32
C ALA A 322 7.25 -13.59 -3.23
N ARG A 323 7.82 -12.45 -2.81
CA ARG A 323 9.27 -12.24 -2.67
C ARG A 323 9.70 -11.83 -1.29
N LYS A 324 8.82 -11.24 -0.50
CA LYS A 324 9.06 -10.67 0.83
C LYS A 324 8.54 -11.61 1.91
N LYS A 325 9.29 -11.73 2.98
CA LYS A 325 8.83 -12.42 4.19
C LYS A 325 7.97 -11.48 5.04
N PRO A 326 7.04 -11.99 5.87
CA PRO A 326 6.29 -11.16 6.80
C PRO A 326 7.19 -10.28 7.67
N GLU A 327 8.33 -10.81 8.13
CA GLU A 327 9.29 -10.11 8.96
C GLU A 327 9.91 -8.89 8.27
N ASP A 328 9.97 -8.85 6.94
CA ASP A 328 10.45 -7.69 6.17
C ASP A 328 9.48 -6.50 6.23
N LEU A 329 8.19 -6.76 6.45
CA LEU A 329 7.12 -5.79 6.29
C LEU A 329 6.44 -5.41 7.62
N LEU A 330 6.61 -6.23 8.66
CA LEU A 330 5.94 -6.09 9.96
C LEU A 330 6.88 -5.52 11.01
N ALA A 331 6.61 -4.33 11.51
CA ALA A 331 7.43 -3.69 12.52
C ALA A 331 7.39 -4.42 13.88
N ASN A 332 6.21 -4.91 14.27
CA ASN A 332 6.03 -5.67 15.51
C ASN A 332 6.14 -7.19 15.31
N ASN A 333 6.51 -7.65 14.12
CA ASN A 333 6.56 -9.07 13.76
C ASN A 333 5.21 -9.83 13.86
N ILE A 334 4.11 -9.14 14.02
CA ILE A 334 2.76 -9.72 14.23
C ILE A 334 1.80 -9.25 13.14
N ASN A 335 1.36 -8.00 13.22
CA ASN A 335 0.26 -7.47 12.43
C ASN A 335 0.34 -5.95 12.19
N HIS A 336 1.39 -5.25 12.63
CA HIS A 336 1.58 -3.84 12.33
C HIS A 336 2.60 -3.66 11.21
N PRO A 337 2.26 -2.92 10.15
CA PRO A 337 3.18 -2.64 9.07
C PRO A 337 4.31 -1.72 9.55
N ASN A 338 5.50 -1.89 9.00
CA ASN A 338 6.57 -0.90 9.13
C ASN A 338 6.35 0.25 8.11
N ASP A 339 7.30 1.18 8.00
CA ASP A 339 7.19 2.33 7.10
C ASP A 339 7.01 1.94 5.63
N TYR A 340 7.62 0.83 5.19
CA TYR A 340 7.42 0.30 3.85
C TYR A 340 6.05 -0.38 3.71
N GLY A 341 5.57 -1.07 4.73
CA GLY A 341 4.21 -1.59 4.78
C GLY A 341 3.16 -0.47 4.72
N HIS A 342 3.35 0.65 5.43
CA HIS A 342 2.53 1.85 5.28
C HIS A 342 2.60 2.46 3.88
N TRP A 343 3.75 2.38 3.20
CA TRP A 343 3.86 2.77 1.79
C TRP A 343 3.01 1.88 0.88
N ILE A 344 2.87 0.57 1.16
CA ILE A 344 1.97 -0.33 0.41
C ILE A 344 0.52 0.12 0.53
N TYR A 345 0.04 0.43 1.72
CA TYR A 345 -1.29 1.01 1.95
C TYR A 345 -1.49 2.31 1.16
N PHE A 346 -0.48 3.18 1.20
CA PHE A 346 -0.50 4.42 0.43
C PHE A 346 -0.63 4.16 -1.08
N GLN A 347 0.03 3.15 -1.65
CA GLN A 347 -0.12 2.79 -3.06
C GLN A 347 -1.56 2.35 -3.38
N ALA A 348 -2.20 1.60 -2.51
CA ALA A 348 -3.60 1.21 -2.68
C ALA A 348 -4.55 2.42 -2.66
N LEU A 349 -4.33 3.40 -1.77
CA LEU A 349 -5.10 4.65 -1.76
C LEU A 349 -4.82 5.52 -3.00
N GLN A 350 -3.58 5.60 -3.48
CA GLN A 350 -3.22 6.30 -4.72
C GLN A 350 -3.94 5.73 -5.95
N ALA A 351 -4.17 4.42 -5.96
CA ALA A 351 -4.86 3.74 -7.04
C ALA A 351 -6.34 4.14 -7.17
N LEU A 352 -6.93 4.81 -6.17
CA LEU A 352 -8.29 5.36 -6.25
C LEU A 352 -8.43 6.45 -7.32
N GLY A 353 -7.34 7.17 -7.65
CA GLY A 353 -7.31 8.16 -8.73
C GLY A 353 -7.80 9.57 -8.33
N LEU A 354 -7.78 9.93 -7.03
CA LEU A 354 -7.96 11.29 -6.53
C LEU A 354 -6.67 12.10 -6.62
#